data_b091780eb3c7414258fc1abcf4cfc696
#
_entry.id   b091780eb3c7414258fc1abcf4cfc696
#
_cell.length_a   1.000
_cell.length_b   1.000
_cell.length_c   1.000
_cell.angle_alpha   90.00
_cell.angle_beta   90.00
_cell.angle_gamma   90.00
#
_symmetry.space_group_name_H-M   'P 1'
#
loop_
_entity.id
_entity.type
_entity.pdbx_description
1 polymer ?
#
loop_
_entity_poly.entity_id
_entity_poly.type
_entity_poly.pdbx_seq_one_letter_code
_entity_poly.pdbx_strand_id
1 'polypeptide(L)'
;HFEYIVIDEFHHAVAKSYRNIISYFKPKFLLGLTATPERLDNKDVFELCDYNVVYELRLKDAINKGYLVPFYYYGIYDDTDYSVIPEVNGKYKEEELEKALMIHKRAEIVIKNYLKFSNKKTLAFCASRNHAEFMAEYFNKNGIKCCAVYSGEQGKNAMDRNEAIRGLKNGEIDVIFTVDIFNEGVDVPEIDMVMFLRPTESPIVFLQQLGRGLRKAKQKNYLTVL
;
A
#
# COMPACT_ATOMS: atom_id res chain seq x y z
N HIS A 1 9.09 -26.19 23.40
CA HIS A 1 7.68 -26.52 23.20
C HIS A 1 6.84 -25.25 23.36
N PHE A 2 6.08 -24.87 22.32
CA PHE A 2 5.23 -23.68 22.37
C PHE A 2 3.78 -24.12 22.54
N GLU A 3 3.13 -23.67 23.61
CA GLU A 3 1.73 -23.99 23.89
C GLU A 3 0.77 -22.95 23.26
N TYR A 4 1.26 -21.73 23.02
CA TYR A 4 0.51 -20.63 22.43
C TYR A 4 1.26 -20.16 21.18
N ILE A 5 0.57 -20.08 20.06
CA ILE A 5 1.09 -19.51 18.81
C ILE A 5 0.16 -18.37 18.38
N VAL A 6 0.74 -17.20 18.11
CA VAL A 6 0.06 -16.07 17.49
C VAL A 6 0.69 -15.84 16.13
N ILE A 7 -0.13 -15.78 15.09
CA ILE A 7 0.31 -15.51 13.71
C ILE A 7 -0.30 -14.20 13.27
N ASP A 8 0.56 -13.20 13.06
CA ASP A 8 0.18 -11.96 12.40
C ASP A 8 0.15 -12.17 10.87
N GLU A 9 -0.62 -11.35 10.15
CA GLU A 9 -0.91 -11.50 8.73
C GLU A 9 -1.37 -12.94 8.40
N PHE A 10 -2.36 -13.42 9.16
CA PHE A 10 -2.82 -14.81 9.14
C PHE A 10 -3.31 -15.29 7.77
N HIS A 11 -3.64 -14.38 6.86
CA HIS A 11 -3.96 -14.71 5.47
C HIS A 11 -2.81 -15.44 4.74
N HIS A 12 -1.57 -15.37 5.24
CA HIS A 12 -0.44 -16.17 4.74
C HIS A 12 -0.37 -17.58 5.33
N ALA A 13 -1.11 -17.88 6.40
CA ALA A 13 -0.97 -19.12 7.16
C ALA A 13 -1.38 -20.39 6.40
N VAL A 14 -2.07 -20.30 5.28
CA VAL A 14 -2.36 -21.44 4.40
C VAL A 14 -1.13 -21.96 3.63
N ALA A 15 -0.01 -21.21 3.62
CA ALA A 15 1.22 -21.66 3.01
C ALA A 15 1.80 -22.88 3.76
N LYS A 16 2.45 -23.79 3.01
CA LYS A 16 2.98 -25.05 3.54
C LYS A 16 3.93 -24.85 4.73
N SER A 17 4.72 -23.79 4.73
CA SER A 17 5.63 -23.44 5.83
C SER A 17 4.92 -23.22 7.16
N TYR A 18 3.82 -22.46 7.15
CA TYR A 18 3.00 -22.21 8.35
C TYR A 18 2.30 -23.48 8.84
N ARG A 19 1.70 -24.24 7.92
CA ARG A 19 1.06 -25.53 8.25
C ARG A 19 2.07 -26.51 8.89
N ASN A 20 3.31 -26.56 8.40
CA ASN A 20 4.37 -27.37 8.98
C ASN A 20 4.73 -26.93 10.41
N ILE A 21 4.81 -25.60 10.67
CA ILE A 21 5.08 -25.07 12.00
C ILE A 21 3.96 -25.43 12.98
N ILE A 22 2.71 -25.20 12.59
CA ILE A 22 1.54 -25.51 13.43
C ILE A 22 1.48 -27.01 13.73
N SER A 23 1.69 -27.85 12.73
CA SER A 23 1.67 -29.31 12.88
C SER A 23 2.83 -29.85 13.74
N TYR A 24 4.01 -29.22 13.67
CA TYR A 24 5.17 -29.61 14.47
C TYR A 24 4.99 -29.27 15.95
N PHE A 25 4.57 -28.05 16.26
CA PHE A 25 4.45 -27.59 17.65
C PHE A 25 3.16 -28.02 18.33
N LYS A 26 2.09 -28.29 17.57
CA LYS A 26 0.76 -28.70 18.06
C LYS A 26 0.33 -27.83 19.25
N PRO A 27 0.14 -26.50 19.04
CA PRO A 27 -0.15 -25.58 20.11
C PRO A 27 -1.51 -25.92 20.77
N LYS A 28 -1.66 -25.63 22.05
CA LYS A 28 -2.94 -25.70 22.75
C LYS A 28 -3.86 -24.53 22.37
N PHE A 29 -3.26 -23.44 21.90
CA PHE A 29 -3.97 -22.23 21.48
C PHE A 29 -3.30 -21.62 20.24
N LEU A 30 -4.08 -21.42 19.19
CA LEU A 30 -3.68 -20.74 17.97
C LEU A 30 -4.53 -19.49 17.77
N LEU A 31 -3.90 -18.32 17.63
CA LEU A 31 -4.56 -17.06 17.30
C LEU A 31 -4.03 -16.52 15.97
N GLY A 32 -4.93 -16.31 15.04
CA GLY A 32 -4.65 -15.63 13.77
C GLY A 32 -5.13 -14.17 13.81
N LEU A 33 -4.29 -13.24 13.39
CA LEU A 33 -4.61 -11.83 13.21
C LEU A 33 -4.45 -11.47 11.73
N THR A 34 -5.45 -10.87 11.12
CA THR A 34 -5.37 -10.38 9.74
C THR A 34 -6.33 -9.23 9.49
N ALA A 35 -5.90 -8.26 8.69
CA ALA A 35 -6.76 -7.20 8.20
C ALA A 35 -7.60 -7.62 6.98
N THR A 36 -7.19 -8.68 6.28
CA THR A 36 -7.75 -9.13 5.00
C THR A 36 -7.88 -10.65 4.99
N PRO A 37 -8.91 -11.21 5.65
CA PRO A 37 -9.09 -12.67 5.74
C PRO A 37 -9.51 -13.29 4.40
N GLU A 38 -10.17 -12.53 3.53
CA GLU A 38 -10.59 -12.97 2.22
C GLU A 38 -9.38 -13.15 1.28
N ARG A 39 -9.34 -14.27 0.56
CA ARG A 39 -8.27 -14.60 -0.39
C ARG A 39 -8.82 -14.81 -1.79
N LEU A 40 -8.04 -14.38 -2.80
CA LEU A 40 -8.39 -14.56 -4.22
C LEU A 40 -8.13 -15.99 -4.72
N ASP A 41 -7.32 -16.79 -4.01
CA ASP A 41 -6.94 -18.15 -4.39
C ASP A 41 -7.88 -19.23 -3.83
N ASN A 42 -9.05 -18.86 -3.33
CA ASN A 42 -10.07 -19.74 -2.73
C ASN A 42 -9.56 -20.64 -1.59
N LYS A 43 -8.39 -20.34 -1.01
CA LYS A 43 -7.92 -21.03 0.19
C LYS A 43 -8.50 -20.40 1.42
N ASP A 44 -9.12 -21.21 2.24
CA ASP A 44 -9.79 -20.77 3.46
C ASP A 44 -8.81 -20.76 4.64
N VAL A 45 -8.54 -19.57 5.18
CA VAL A 45 -7.68 -19.41 6.37
C VAL A 45 -8.42 -19.78 7.65
N PHE A 46 -9.77 -19.70 7.67
CA PHE A 46 -10.59 -19.97 8.84
C PHE A 46 -10.54 -21.44 9.25
N GLU A 47 -10.30 -22.37 8.27
CA GLU A 47 -10.12 -23.81 8.53
C GLU A 47 -9.05 -24.07 9.59
N LEU A 48 -7.95 -23.27 9.61
CA LEU A 48 -6.84 -23.44 10.55
C LEU A 48 -7.21 -23.13 12.01
N CYS A 49 -8.33 -22.45 12.22
CA CYS A 49 -8.88 -22.06 13.53
C CYS A 49 -10.26 -22.69 13.76
N ASP A 50 -10.56 -23.81 13.09
CA ASP A 50 -11.86 -24.52 13.17
C ASP A 50 -13.06 -23.56 12.97
N TYR A 51 -12.91 -22.57 12.10
CA TYR A 51 -13.90 -21.52 11.82
C TYR A 51 -14.29 -20.66 13.04
N ASN A 52 -13.48 -20.64 14.09
CA ASN A 52 -13.71 -19.78 15.25
C ASN A 52 -13.24 -18.36 14.97
N VAL A 53 -14.18 -17.45 14.74
CA VAL A 53 -13.91 -16.01 14.59
C VAL A 53 -14.31 -15.32 15.89
N VAL A 54 -13.32 -14.96 16.70
CA VAL A 54 -13.54 -14.37 18.04
C VAL A 54 -13.84 -12.87 17.97
N TYR A 55 -13.35 -12.20 16.92
CA TYR A 55 -13.59 -10.77 16.72
C TYR A 55 -13.47 -10.41 15.25
N GLU A 56 -14.39 -9.59 14.77
CA GLU A 56 -14.37 -9.02 13.42
C GLU A 56 -14.67 -7.53 13.49
N LEU A 57 -13.83 -6.73 12.80
CA LEU A 57 -14.03 -5.30 12.64
C LEU A 57 -13.78 -4.90 11.20
N ARG A 58 -14.82 -4.66 10.45
CA ARG A 58 -14.72 -4.22 9.06
C ARG A 58 -14.32 -2.75 8.96
N LEU A 59 -13.70 -2.36 7.82
CA LEU A 59 -13.22 -1.00 7.56
C LEU A 59 -14.29 0.06 7.84
N LYS A 60 -15.51 -0.14 7.35
CA LYS A 60 -16.63 0.78 7.56
C LYS A 60 -16.94 0.97 9.05
N ASP A 61 -16.94 -0.12 9.82
CA ASP A 61 -17.24 -0.07 11.26
C ASP A 61 -16.08 0.57 12.04
N ALA A 62 -14.85 0.33 11.63
CA ALA A 62 -13.66 0.97 12.21
C ALA A 62 -13.69 2.49 12.01
N ILE A 63 -14.12 2.96 10.85
CA ILE A 63 -14.30 4.40 10.56
C ILE A 63 -15.46 4.94 11.40
N ASN A 64 -16.62 4.30 11.41
CA ASN A 64 -17.80 4.74 12.15
C ASN A 64 -17.57 4.78 13.67
N LYS A 65 -16.80 3.84 14.21
CA LYS A 65 -16.38 3.83 15.62
C LYS A 65 -15.25 4.82 15.92
N GLY A 66 -14.72 5.51 14.89
CA GLY A 66 -13.65 6.47 15.05
C GLY A 66 -12.28 5.86 15.38
N TYR A 67 -12.03 4.60 15.05
CA TYR A 67 -10.70 4.00 15.15
C TYR A 67 -9.81 4.40 13.98
N LEU A 68 -10.41 4.62 12.81
CA LEU A 68 -9.76 5.12 11.60
C LEU A 68 -10.40 6.44 11.18
N VAL A 69 -9.67 7.23 10.37
CA VAL A 69 -10.24 8.43 9.75
C VAL A 69 -11.05 8.06 8.50
N PRO A 70 -12.09 8.82 8.14
CA PRO A 70 -12.75 8.68 6.85
C PRO A 70 -11.82 9.08 5.71
N PHE A 71 -12.19 8.77 4.48
CA PHE A 71 -11.43 9.17 3.29
C PHE A 71 -12.32 9.70 2.19
N TYR A 72 -11.74 10.58 1.35
CA TYR A 72 -12.32 11.03 0.09
C TYR A 72 -11.53 10.43 -1.05
N TYR A 73 -12.21 9.70 -1.92
CA TYR A 73 -11.63 9.08 -3.10
C TYR A 73 -11.95 9.91 -4.35
N TYR A 74 -10.92 10.30 -5.08
CA TYR A 74 -11.03 11.06 -6.33
C TYR A 74 -10.48 10.21 -7.47
N GLY A 75 -11.37 9.68 -8.30
CA GLY A 75 -10.97 9.03 -9.56
C GLY A 75 -10.52 10.09 -10.56
N ILE A 76 -9.25 10.02 -10.96
CA ILE A 76 -8.68 10.92 -11.96
C ILE A 76 -8.68 10.20 -13.30
N TYR A 77 -9.40 10.77 -14.28
CA TYR A 77 -9.38 10.25 -15.63
C TYR A 77 -8.06 10.60 -16.32
N ASP A 78 -7.45 9.63 -16.96
CA ASP A 78 -6.36 9.82 -17.92
C ASP A 78 -6.70 9.07 -19.24
N ASP A 79 -5.98 9.42 -20.31
CA ASP A 79 -6.21 8.83 -21.64
C ASP A 79 -5.46 7.49 -21.83
N THR A 80 -4.95 6.86 -20.78
CA THR A 80 -4.20 5.61 -20.86
C THR A 80 -5.14 4.48 -21.22
N ASP A 81 -4.93 3.86 -22.37
CA ASP A 81 -5.67 2.67 -22.79
C ASP A 81 -4.99 1.40 -22.22
N TYR A 82 -5.52 0.91 -21.11
CA TYR A 82 -5.03 -0.30 -20.47
C TYR A 82 -5.37 -1.57 -21.23
N SER A 83 -6.36 -1.54 -22.15
CA SER A 83 -6.79 -2.73 -22.90
C SER A 83 -5.74 -3.24 -23.89
N VAL A 84 -4.81 -2.36 -24.31
CA VAL A 84 -3.71 -2.71 -25.21
C VAL A 84 -2.48 -3.25 -24.48
N ILE A 85 -2.47 -3.22 -23.15
CA ILE A 85 -1.35 -3.69 -22.33
C ILE A 85 -1.51 -5.20 -22.11
N PRO A 86 -0.54 -6.03 -22.54
CA PRO A 86 -0.62 -7.47 -22.38
C PRO A 86 -0.71 -7.92 -20.93
N GLU A 87 -1.61 -8.86 -20.66
CA GLU A 87 -1.75 -9.50 -19.36
C GLU A 87 -1.23 -10.95 -19.38
N VAL A 88 -0.61 -11.37 -18.29
CA VAL A 88 -0.19 -12.75 -18.05
C VAL A 88 -0.63 -13.15 -16.64
N ASN A 89 -1.43 -14.21 -16.54
CA ASN A 89 -1.97 -14.70 -15.25
C ASN A 89 -2.72 -13.62 -14.44
N GLY A 90 -3.50 -12.76 -15.13
CA GLY A 90 -4.27 -11.67 -14.49
C GLY A 90 -3.41 -10.49 -14.00
N LYS A 91 -2.18 -10.36 -14.50
CA LYS A 91 -1.29 -9.23 -14.22
C LYS A 91 -0.78 -8.61 -15.50
N TYR A 92 -0.71 -7.31 -15.56
CA TYR A 92 -0.08 -6.59 -16.67
C TYR A 92 1.40 -6.93 -16.78
N LYS A 93 1.92 -7.03 -18.02
CA LYS A 93 3.37 -7.10 -18.25
C LYS A 93 4.01 -5.80 -17.77
N GLU A 94 4.95 -5.91 -16.82
CA GLU A 94 5.56 -4.76 -16.13
C GLU A 94 6.19 -3.76 -17.10
N GLU A 95 6.97 -4.22 -18.08
CA GLU A 95 7.62 -3.35 -19.07
C GLU A 95 6.64 -2.53 -19.92
N GLU A 96 5.52 -3.14 -20.34
CA GLU A 96 4.52 -2.46 -21.18
C GLU A 96 3.66 -1.51 -20.33
N LEU A 97 3.33 -1.92 -19.11
CA LEU A 97 2.65 -1.05 -18.14
C LEU A 97 3.52 0.16 -17.80
N GLU A 98 4.81 -0.05 -17.56
CA GLU A 98 5.77 1.02 -17.27
C GLU A 98 5.84 2.05 -18.41
N LYS A 99 5.94 1.60 -19.67
CA LYS A 99 5.92 2.50 -20.85
C LYS A 99 4.64 3.34 -20.90
N ALA A 100 3.49 2.74 -20.61
CA ALA A 100 2.21 3.43 -20.60
C ALA A 100 2.09 4.45 -19.46
N LEU A 101 2.70 4.19 -18.32
CA LEU A 101 2.63 5.05 -17.14
C LEU A 101 3.68 6.16 -17.11
N MET A 102 4.85 5.95 -17.73
CA MET A 102 5.96 6.90 -17.74
C MET A 102 5.84 7.94 -18.87
N ILE A 103 4.67 8.53 -19.04
CA ILE A 103 4.39 9.56 -20.04
C ILE A 103 4.31 10.92 -19.34
N HIS A 104 5.03 11.92 -19.86
CA HIS A 104 5.03 13.28 -19.29
C HIS A 104 3.63 13.88 -19.15
N LYS A 105 2.74 13.67 -20.13
CA LYS A 105 1.35 14.14 -20.07
C LYS A 105 0.61 13.56 -18.85
N ARG A 106 0.86 12.29 -18.53
CA ARG A 106 0.26 11.63 -17.38
C ARG A 106 0.85 12.18 -16.06
N ALA A 107 2.15 12.39 -15.99
CA ALA A 107 2.81 13.00 -14.84
C ALA A 107 2.30 14.44 -14.58
N GLU A 108 2.00 15.22 -15.64
CA GLU A 108 1.35 16.54 -15.52
C GLU A 108 -0.06 16.42 -14.90
N ILE A 109 -0.86 15.44 -15.31
CA ILE A 109 -2.19 15.20 -14.72
C ILE A 109 -2.06 14.90 -13.23
N VAL A 110 -1.10 14.04 -12.86
CA VAL A 110 -0.86 13.66 -11.44
C VAL A 110 -0.45 14.89 -10.62
N ILE A 111 0.53 15.66 -11.09
CA ILE A 111 1.01 16.87 -10.38
C ILE A 111 -0.09 17.93 -10.24
N LYS A 112 -0.84 18.17 -11.32
CA LYS A 112 -1.96 19.13 -11.31
C LYS A 112 -3.03 18.76 -10.28
N ASN A 113 -3.33 17.47 -10.14
CA ASN A 113 -4.31 17.01 -9.16
C ASN A 113 -3.72 16.98 -7.74
N TYR A 114 -2.45 16.60 -7.56
CA TYR A 114 -1.74 16.71 -6.29
C TYR A 114 -1.76 18.14 -5.74
N LEU A 115 -1.46 19.13 -6.57
CA LEU A 115 -1.41 20.55 -6.17
C LEU A 115 -2.75 21.14 -5.73
N LYS A 116 -3.90 20.52 -6.10
CA LYS A 116 -5.22 20.92 -5.58
C LYS A 116 -5.37 20.66 -4.08
N PHE A 117 -4.58 19.74 -3.55
CA PHE A 117 -4.60 19.30 -2.15
C PHE A 117 -3.26 19.61 -1.48
N SER A 118 -2.77 20.85 -1.61
CA SER A 118 -1.46 21.30 -1.10
C SER A 118 -1.21 20.95 0.38
N ASN A 119 0.05 20.80 0.74
CA ASN A 119 0.53 20.52 2.10
C ASN A 119 0.16 19.14 2.66
N LYS A 120 0.02 18.15 1.79
CA LYS A 120 -0.29 16.78 2.17
C LYS A 120 0.96 15.90 2.23
N LYS A 121 1.19 15.26 3.38
CA LYS A 121 2.17 14.18 3.51
C LYS A 121 1.71 12.98 2.72
N THR A 122 2.36 12.71 1.60
CA THR A 122 1.83 11.84 0.56
C THR A 122 2.65 10.58 0.39
N LEU A 123 1.95 9.44 0.30
CA LEU A 123 2.50 8.16 -0.13
C LEU A 123 1.92 7.81 -1.50
N ALA A 124 2.79 7.59 -2.50
CA ALA A 124 2.40 7.31 -3.88
C ALA A 124 2.87 5.91 -4.30
N PHE A 125 1.95 5.04 -4.70
CA PHE A 125 2.24 3.67 -5.12
C PHE A 125 2.46 3.59 -6.62
N CYS A 126 3.66 3.19 -7.01
CA CYS A 126 4.13 3.06 -8.40
C CYS A 126 4.17 1.61 -8.87
N ALA A 127 4.17 1.40 -10.19
CA ALA A 127 4.20 0.08 -10.81
C ALA A 127 5.59 -0.57 -10.75
N SER A 128 6.65 0.23 -10.90
CA SER A 128 8.03 -0.24 -10.95
C SER A 128 8.99 0.76 -10.33
N ARG A 129 10.25 0.35 -10.13
CA ARG A 129 11.33 1.22 -9.66
C ARG A 129 11.56 2.39 -10.62
N ASN A 130 11.60 2.13 -11.92
CA ASN A 130 11.78 3.16 -12.95
C ASN A 130 10.61 4.16 -12.91
N HIS A 131 9.38 3.68 -12.74
CA HIS A 131 8.22 4.55 -12.58
C HIS A 131 8.33 5.43 -11.33
N ALA A 132 8.77 4.89 -10.18
CA ALA A 132 8.97 5.67 -8.96
C ALA A 132 10.07 6.75 -9.14
N GLU A 133 11.20 6.39 -9.77
CA GLU A 133 12.28 7.32 -10.11
C GLU A 133 11.81 8.42 -11.06
N PHE A 134 11.09 8.04 -12.13
CA PHE A 134 10.56 8.99 -13.10
C PHE A 134 9.62 10.01 -12.44
N MET A 135 8.70 9.54 -11.60
CA MET A 135 7.78 10.43 -10.89
C MET A 135 8.49 11.31 -9.87
N ALA A 136 9.47 10.77 -9.13
CA ALA A 136 10.26 11.54 -8.19
C ALA A 136 11.08 12.63 -8.92
N GLU A 137 11.72 12.30 -10.03
CA GLU A 137 12.46 13.29 -10.84
C GLU A 137 11.52 14.38 -11.37
N TYR A 138 10.34 13.99 -11.87
CA TYR A 138 9.36 14.93 -12.41
C TYR A 138 8.82 15.89 -11.35
N PHE A 139 8.49 15.39 -10.16
CA PHE A 139 8.01 16.21 -9.04
C PHE A 139 9.10 17.14 -8.52
N ASN A 140 10.34 16.66 -8.34
CA ASN A 140 11.47 17.47 -7.91
C ASN A 140 11.78 18.62 -8.91
N LYS A 141 11.70 18.37 -10.22
CA LYS A 141 11.84 19.40 -11.26
C LYS A 141 10.74 20.49 -11.17
N ASN A 142 9.59 20.15 -10.61
CA ASN A 142 8.49 21.08 -10.38
C ASN A 142 8.45 21.67 -8.96
N GLY A 143 9.56 21.54 -8.20
CA GLY A 143 9.72 22.17 -6.89
C GLY A 143 9.03 21.46 -5.73
N ILE A 144 8.55 20.22 -5.92
CA ILE A 144 7.94 19.41 -4.87
C ILE A 144 9.01 18.46 -4.31
N LYS A 145 9.27 18.55 -3.01
CA LYS A 145 10.29 17.74 -2.32
C LYS A 145 9.86 16.29 -2.23
N CYS A 146 10.50 15.40 -2.94
CA CYS A 146 10.12 14.00 -2.96
C CYS A 146 11.32 13.06 -3.16
N CYS A 147 11.10 11.79 -2.85
CA CYS A 147 12.05 10.72 -3.08
C CYS A 147 11.36 9.45 -3.56
N ALA A 148 12.14 8.51 -4.07
CA ALA A 148 11.70 7.16 -4.39
C ALA A 148 12.20 6.17 -3.31
N VAL A 149 11.35 5.20 -2.94
CA VAL A 149 11.70 4.16 -1.96
C VAL A 149 11.27 2.79 -2.49
N TYR A 150 12.26 1.93 -2.73
CA TYR A 150 12.06 0.58 -3.27
C TYR A 150 13.24 -0.33 -2.89
N SER A 151 13.10 -1.64 -3.09
CA SER A 151 14.16 -2.61 -2.84
C SER A 151 15.12 -2.74 -4.02
N GLY A 152 16.37 -3.14 -3.74
CA GLY A 152 17.41 -3.41 -4.74
C GLY A 152 18.34 -2.23 -5.01
N GLU A 153 18.87 -2.15 -6.23
CA GLU A 153 19.79 -1.10 -6.64
C GLU A 153 19.11 0.27 -6.59
N GLN A 154 19.82 1.24 -5.99
CA GLN A 154 19.28 2.57 -5.74
C GLN A 154 19.56 3.51 -6.92
N GLY A 155 18.51 4.19 -7.38
CA GLY A 155 18.60 5.23 -8.40
C GLY A 155 18.96 6.60 -7.82
N LYS A 156 18.93 7.62 -8.68
CA LYS A 156 19.34 8.99 -8.33
C LYS A 156 18.41 9.66 -7.31
N ASN A 157 17.12 9.38 -7.35
CA ASN A 157 16.11 9.94 -6.43
C ASN A 157 15.76 8.98 -5.31
N ALA A 158 16.44 7.83 -5.24
CA ALA A 158 16.21 6.83 -4.22
C ALA A 158 16.71 7.28 -2.85
N MET A 159 15.99 6.87 -1.82
CA MET A 159 16.32 7.15 -0.43
C MET A 159 16.07 5.90 0.42
N ASP A 160 16.86 5.75 1.50
CA ASP A 160 16.58 4.73 2.51
C ASP A 160 15.17 4.90 3.10
N ARG A 161 14.50 3.79 3.37
CA ARG A 161 13.12 3.76 3.87
C ARG A 161 12.94 4.57 5.16
N ASN A 162 13.85 4.41 6.13
CA ASN A 162 13.73 5.06 7.44
C ASN A 162 14.06 6.55 7.33
N GLU A 163 15.00 6.90 6.47
CA GLU A 163 15.34 8.29 6.16
C GLU A 163 14.17 9.01 5.49
N ALA A 164 13.56 8.40 4.48
CA ALA A 164 12.38 8.94 3.79
C ALA A 164 11.20 9.16 4.76
N ILE A 165 10.92 8.18 5.62
CA ILE A 165 9.88 8.29 6.65
C ILE A 165 10.17 9.45 7.60
N ARG A 166 11.40 9.60 8.06
CA ARG A 166 11.82 10.69 8.94
C ARG A 166 11.66 12.03 8.24
N GLY A 167 12.13 12.15 6.99
CA GLY A 167 11.98 13.35 6.18
C GLY A 167 10.52 13.74 5.96
N LEU A 168 9.64 12.75 5.69
CA LEU A 168 8.20 12.98 5.55
C LEU A 168 7.58 13.48 6.87
N LYS A 169 7.94 12.88 8.01
CA LYS A 169 7.47 13.31 9.34
C LYS A 169 7.87 14.75 9.64
N ASN A 170 9.11 15.11 9.35
CA ASN A 170 9.68 16.42 9.63
C ASN A 170 9.24 17.51 8.61
N GLY A 171 8.60 17.14 7.49
CA GLY A 171 8.22 18.07 6.42
C GLY A 171 9.41 18.46 5.51
N GLU A 172 10.48 17.68 5.53
CA GLU A 172 11.62 17.80 4.62
C GLU A 172 11.31 17.19 3.26
N ILE A 173 10.37 16.23 3.24
CA ILE A 173 9.81 15.54 2.08
C ILE A 173 8.31 15.67 2.11
N ASP A 174 7.70 15.94 0.97
CA ASP A 174 6.25 16.04 0.79
C ASP A 174 5.66 14.74 0.25
N VAL A 175 6.39 14.04 -0.64
CA VAL A 175 5.91 12.83 -1.33
C VAL A 175 6.96 11.73 -1.33
N ILE A 176 6.55 10.53 -0.96
CA ILE A 176 7.33 9.30 -1.15
C ILE A 176 6.69 8.48 -2.27
N PHE A 177 7.42 8.28 -3.37
CA PHE A 177 7.05 7.33 -4.42
C PHE A 177 7.61 5.95 -4.08
N THR A 178 6.77 4.92 -4.03
CA THR A 178 7.19 3.61 -3.56
C THR A 178 6.68 2.47 -4.41
N VAL A 179 7.42 1.34 -4.34
CA VAL A 179 7.05 0.07 -4.96
C VAL A 179 7.07 -1.00 -3.87
N ASP A 180 5.91 -1.55 -3.54
CA ASP A 180 5.64 -2.67 -2.64
C ASP A 180 6.18 -2.60 -1.19
N ILE A 181 7.29 -1.93 -0.92
CA ILE A 181 7.94 -1.86 0.41
C ILE A 181 7.02 -1.27 1.50
N PHE A 182 6.08 -0.42 1.12
CA PHE A 182 5.15 0.23 2.04
C PHE A 182 3.79 -0.49 2.14
N ASN A 183 3.63 -1.64 1.50
CA ASN A 183 2.42 -2.44 1.63
C ASN A 183 2.25 -2.93 3.07
N GLU A 184 3.35 -3.29 3.75
CA GLU A 184 3.36 -3.82 5.10
C GLU A 184 4.43 -3.15 5.98
N GLY A 185 4.24 -3.19 7.32
CA GLY A 185 5.27 -2.81 8.29
C GLY A 185 5.65 -1.33 8.36
N VAL A 186 4.85 -0.40 7.84
CA VAL A 186 5.08 1.05 7.96
C VAL A 186 4.08 1.70 8.89
N ASP A 187 4.59 2.44 9.87
CA ASP A 187 3.79 3.23 10.78
C ASP A 187 4.09 4.73 10.62
N VAL A 188 3.32 5.37 9.75
CA VAL A 188 3.33 6.83 9.55
C VAL A 188 1.90 7.34 9.58
N PRO A 189 1.30 7.52 10.77
CA PRO A 189 -0.08 8.00 10.92
C PRO A 189 -0.33 9.36 10.27
N GLU A 190 0.72 10.16 10.12
CA GLU A 190 0.70 11.50 9.55
C GLU A 190 0.46 11.53 8.04
N ILE A 191 0.51 10.39 7.34
CA ILE A 191 0.12 10.33 5.92
C ILE A 191 -1.34 10.75 5.80
N ASP A 192 -1.59 11.82 5.06
CA ASP A 192 -2.92 12.40 4.85
C ASP A 192 -3.34 12.42 3.37
N MET A 193 -2.47 11.93 2.48
CA MET A 193 -2.80 11.62 1.08
C MET A 193 -2.16 10.30 0.64
N VAL A 194 -2.91 9.52 -0.12
CA VAL A 194 -2.42 8.33 -0.84
C VAL A 194 -2.72 8.50 -2.33
N MET A 195 -1.73 8.24 -3.18
CA MET A 195 -1.90 8.23 -4.63
C MET A 195 -1.65 6.82 -5.18
N PHE A 196 -2.62 6.31 -5.95
CA PHE A 196 -2.50 5.05 -6.68
C PHE A 196 -2.13 5.37 -8.14
N LEU A 197 -0.84 5.33 -8.45
CA LEU A 197 -0.32 5.67 -9.78
C LEU A 197 -0.23 4.47 -10.72
N ARG A 198 -0.65 3.32 -10.26
CA ARG A 198 -0.75 2.08 -11.02
C ARG A 198 -2.14 1.45 -10.86
N PRO A 199 -2.62 0.66 -11.82
CA PRO A 199 -3.77 -0.21 -11.58
C PRO A 199 -3.44 -1.20 -10.45
N THR A 200 -4.40 -1.39 -9.54
CA THR A 200 -4.26 -2.33 -8.42
C THR A 200 -5.10 -3.57 -8.73
N GLU A 201 -4.45 -4.67 -9.03
CA GLU A 201 -5.08 -5.93 -9.44
C GLU A 201 -5.65 -6.73 -8.26
N SER A 202 -5.24 -6.41 -7.03
CA SER A 202 -5.65 -7.11 -5.82
C SER A 202 -6.38 -6.18 -4.84
N PRO A 203 -7.66 -6.47 -4.50
CA PRO A 203 -8.38 -5.74 -3.45
C PRO A 203 -7.65 -5.77 -2.10
N ILE A 204 -6.93 -6.85 -1.81
CA ILE A 204 -6.15 -7.01 -0.58
C ILE A 204 -5.02 -5.97 -0.55
N VAL A 205 -4.23 -5.91 -1.62
CA VAL A 205 -3.12 -4.94 -1.75
C VAL A 205 -3.67 -3.51 -1.68
N PHE A 206 -4.79 -3.23 -2.36
CA PHE A 206 -5.45 -1.92 -2.28
C PHE A 206 -5.81 -1.55 -0.84
N LEU A 207 -6.46 -2.44 -0.09
CA LEU A 207 -6.85 -2.19 1.30
C LEU A 207 -5.64 -2.04 2.22
N GLN A 208 -4.57 -2.80 2.02
CA GLN A 208 -3.33 -2.67 2.78
C GLN A 208 -2.68 -1.30 2.54
N GLN A 209 -2.58 -0.87 1.29
CA GLN A 209 -2.04 0.42 0.88
C GLN A 209 -2.90 1.59 1.39
N LEU A 210 -4.22 1.51 1.22
CA LEU A 210 -5.18 2.48 1.75
C LEU A 210 -5.07 2.60 3.28
N GLY A 211 -4.97 1.47 3.96
CA GLY A 211 -4.87 1.37 5.41
C GLY A 211 -3.69 2.15 5.99
N ARG A 212 -2.59 2.35 5.23
CA ARG A 212 -1.45 3.17 5.65
C ARG A 212 -1.86 4.61 5.93
N GLY A 213 -2.78 5.14 5.15
CA GLY A 213 -3.29 6.50 5.30
C GLY A 213 -4.51 6.65 6.21
N LEU A 214 -5.15 5.57 6.65
CA LEU A 214 -6.39 5.67 7.46
C LEU A 214 -6.13 5.84 8.95
N ARG A 215 -4.90 5.70 9.43
CA ARG A 215 -4.56 5.85 10.85
C ARG A 215 -4.81 7.26 11.33
N LYS A 216 -5.25 7.38 12.57
CA LYS A 216 -5.48 8.68 13.22
C LYS A 216 -4.17 9.36 13.55
N ALA A 217 -4.07 10.65 13.27
CA ALA A 217 -2.99 11.51 13.70
C ALA A 217 -3.53 12.85 14.22
N LYS A 218 -2.70 13.58 14.95
CA LYS A 218 -3.07 14.92 15.42
C LYS A 218 -3.37 15.82 14.21
N GLN A 219 -4.51 16.51 14.24
CA GLN A 219 -4.99 17.42 13.18
C GLN A 219 -5.38 16.72 11.86
N LYS A 220 -5.48 15.40 11.82
CA LYS A 220 -5.92 14.65 10.65
C LYS A 220 -7.38 14.26 10.77
N ASN A 221 -8.24 14.86 9.95
CA ASN A 221 -9.68 14.62 9.94
C ASN A 221 -10.12 13.58 8.91
N TYR A 222 -9.37 13.45 7.82
CA TYR A 222 -9.64 12.51 6.72
C TYR A 222 -8.37 12.21 5.94
N LEU A 223 -8.44 11.16 5.13
CA LEU A 223 -7.44 10.82 4.12
C LEU A 223 -7.92 11.27 2.74
N THR A 224 -7.05 11.87 1.95
CA THR A 224 -7.29 12.10 0.52
C THR A 224 -6.72 10.93 -0.28
N VAL A 225 -7.49 10.40 -1.23
CA VAL A 225 -7.08 9.30 -2.11
C VAL A 225 -7.24 9.74 -3.57
N LEU A 226 -6.15 9.66 -4.34
CA LEU A 226 -6.10 9.97 -5.78
C LEU A 226 -5.72 8.74 -6.59
#